data_952881cc600a4aedf6eb7e783351cd76
#
_entry.id   952881cc600a4aedf6eb7e783351cd76
#
_cell.length_a   1.000
_cell.length_b   1.000
_cell.length_c   1.000
_cell.angle_alpha   90.00
_cell.angle_beta   90.00
_cell.angle_gamma   90.00
#
_symmetry.space_group_name_H-M   'P 1'
#
loop_
_entity.id
_entity.type
_entity.pdbx_description
1 polymer ?
#
loop_
_entity_poly.entity_id
_entity_poly.type
_entity_poly.pdbx_seq_one_letter_code
_entity_poly.pdbx_strand_id
1 'polypeptide(L)' 'MTEQFKKYRKIPVVIEAYQTDKELEIETLEGTMKADEGDWIIRGVKGELYPCKPDVFDMTYEEVIDDD' A
#
# COMPACT_ATOMS: atom_id res chain seq x y z
N MET A 1 8.12 22.79 25.14
CA MET A 1 6.74 22.37 24.90
C MET A 1 6.72 20.88 24.67
N THR A 2 5.83 20.20 25.33
CA THR A 2 5.78 18.74 25.26
C THR A 2 4.64 18.33 24.35
N GLU A 3 4.96 17.51 23.38
CA GLU A 3 3.94 16.97 22.49
C GLU A 3 3.31 15.78 23.15
N GLN A 4 2.01 15.66 23.01
CA GLN A 4 1.27 14.55 23.58
C GLN A 4 0.81 13.61 22.47
N PHE A 5 1.21 12.36 22.59
CA PHE A 5 0.77 11.34 21.65
C PHE A 5 -0.55 10.75 22.15
N LYS A 6 -1.49 10.66 21.24
CA LYS A 6 -2.78 10.01 21.51
C LYS A 6 -2.85 8.75 20.67
N LYS A 7 -3.74 7.87 21.07
CA LYS A 7 -3.93 6.62 20.34
C LYS A 7 -4.94 6.83 19.24
N TYR A 8 -4.62 6.30 18.08
CA TYR A 8 -5.52 6.36 16.93
C TYR A 8 -5.61 4.97 16.33
N ARG A 9 -6.80 4.62 15.86
CA ARG A 9 -7.01 3.36 15.16
C ARG A 9 -7.15 3.66 13.69
N LYS A 10 -6.46 2.87 12.88
CA LYS A 10 -6.57 3.01 11.43
C LYS A 10 -7.98 2.65 11.01
N ILE A 11 -8.59 3.51 10.23
CA ILE A 11 -9.92 3.25 9.70
C ILE A 11 -9.78 2.24 8.57
N PRO A 12 -10.57 1.15 8.58
CA PRO A 12 -10.49 0.17 7.50
C PRO A 12 -10.92 0.81 6.18
N VAL A 13 -10.04 0.79 5.21
CA VAL A 13 -10.29 1.36 3.90
C VAL A 13 -9.91 0.30 2.88
N VAL A 14 -10.80 0.04 1.92
CA VAL A 14 -10.53 -0.91 0.86
C VAL A 14 -9.69 -0.21 -0.19
N ILE A 15 -8.56 -0.81 -0.52
CA ILE A 15 -7.68 -0.34 -1.60
C ILE A 15 -7.58 -1.45 -2.63
N GLU A 16 -6.98 -1.13 -3.75
CA GLU A 16 -6.72 -2.11 -4.78
C GLU A 16 -5.23 -2.34 -4.88
N ALA A 17 -4.84 -3.57 -5.16
CA ALA A 17 -3.42 -3.88 -5.23
C ALA A 17 -3.21 -5.10 -6.11
N TYR A 18 -2.01 -5.17 -6.69
CA TYR A 18 -1.58 -6.38 -7.38
C TYR A 18 -0.10 -6.60 -7.08
N GLN A 19 0.31 -7.84 -7.16
CA GLN A 19 1.71 -8.21 -6.96
C GLN A 19 2.39 -8.26 -8.31
N THR A 20 3.46 -7.49 -8.46
CA THR A 20 4.13 -7.43 -9.75
C THR A 20 5.06 -8.61 -9.93
N ASP A 21 5.11 -9.13 -11.16
CA ASP A 21 6.02 -10.22 -11.50
C ASP A 21 7.27 -9.71 -12.19
N LYS A 22 7.51 -8.41 -12.13
CA LYS A 22 8.69 -7.82 -12.76
C LYS A 22 9.05 -6.54 -12.03
N GLU A 23 10.29 -6.09 -12.26
CA GLU A 23 10.76 -4.81 -11.77
C GLU A 23 10.14 -3.70 -12.59
N LEU A 24 9.70 -2.64 -11.92
CA LEU A 24 9.15 -1.50 -12.65
C LEU A 24 9.28 -0.22 -11.84
N GLU A 25 9.11 0.90 -12.52
CA GLU A 25 9.13 2.21 -11.89
C GLU A 25 7.70 2.74 -11.82
N ILE A 26 7.40 3.39 -10.70
CA ILE A 26 6.05 3.89 -10.42
C ILE A 26 6.15 5.35 -10.07
N GLU A 27 5.27 6.14 -10.67
CA GLU A 27 5.15 7.54 -10.28
C GLU A 27 4.27 7.62 -9.04
N THR A 28 4.84 8.11 -7.96
CA THR A 28 4.11 8.29 -6.70
C THR A 28 4.01 9.77 -6.39
N LEU A 29 3.27 10.09 -5.33
CA LEU A 29 3.16 11.47 -4.91
C LEU A 29 4.50 12.05 -4.44
N GLU A 30 5.45 11.19 -4.12
CA GLU A 30 6.76 11.61 -3.66
C GLU A 30 7.81 11.45 -4.74
N GLY A 31 7.40 11.25 -5.99
CA GLY A 31 8.31 11.09 -7.09
C GLY A 31 8.33 9.66 -7.60
N THR A 32 9.27 9.37 -8.47
CA THR A 32 9.40 8.04 -9.06
C THR A 32 10.01 7.08 -8.05
N MET A 33 9.36 5.96 -7.84
CA MET A 33 9.86 4.91 -6.96
C MET A 33 9.98 3.61 -7.73
N LYS A 34 10.92 2.78 -7.30
CA LYS A 34 11.19 1.50 -7.96
C LYS A 34 10.53 0.38 -7.18
N ALA A 35 9.83 -0.48 -7.90
CA ALA A 35 9.28 -1.71 -7.33
C ALA A 35 10.09 -2.88 -7.88
N ASP A 36 10.37 -3.84 -7.00
CA ASP A 36 11.08 -5.05 -7.40
C ASP A 36 10.08 -6.15 -7.70
N GLU A 37 10.55 -7.17 -8.38
CA GLU A 37 9.73 -8.34 -8.63
C GLU A 37 9.23 -8.90 -7.29
N GLY A 38 7.94 -9.15 -7.19
CA GLY A 38 7.33 -9.64 -5.96
C GLY A 38 6.75 -8.56 -5.07
N ASP A 39 7.07 -7.31 -5.33
CA ASP A 39 6.48 -6.21 -4.57
C ASP A 39 5.01 -6.04 -4.94
N TRP A 40 4.27 -5.46 -4.03
CA TRP A 40 2.88 -5.13 -4.27
C TRP A 40 2.76 -3.68 -4.72
N ILE A 41 1.91 -3.46 -5.69
CA ILE A 41 1.61 -2.12 -6.19
C ILE A 41 0.22 -1.78 -5.69
N ILE A 42 0.15 -0.75 -4.86
CA ILE A 42 -1.11 -0.38 -4.21
C ILE A 42 -1.65 0.88 -4.87
N ARG A 43 -2.95 0.85 -5.16
CA ARG A 43 -3.66 2.03 -5.60
C ARG A 43 -4.54 2.49 -4.45
N GLY A 44 -4.23 3.66 -3.91
CA GLY A 44 -4.96 4.22 -2.79
C GLY A 44 -6.31 4.79 -3.20
N VAL A 45 -7.04 5.30 -2.21
CA VAL A 45 -8.42 5.75 -2.43
C VAL A 45 -8.50 6.94 -3.37
N LYS A 46 -7.42 7.68 -3.51
CA LYS A 46 -7.39 8.83 -4.43
C LYS A 46 -6.76 8.49 -5.77
N GLY A 47 -6.51 7.21 -6.02
CA GLY A 47 -5.89 6.78 -7.25
C GLY A 47 -4.38 6.85 -7.26
N GLU A 48 -3.78 7.24 -6.15
CA GLU A 48 -2.32 7.31 -6.07
C GLU A 48 -1.72 5.91 -6.00
N LEU A 49 -0.54 5.75 -6.62
CA LEU A 49 0.14 4.46 -6.65
C LEU A 49 1.38 4.50 -5.77
N TYR A 50 1.68 3.37 -5.14
CA TYR A 50 2.92 3.25 -4.40
C TYR A 50 3.27 1.77 -4.21
N PRO A 51 4.57 1.46 -4.10
CA PRO A 51 5.00 0.07 -3.90
C PRO A 51 5.03 -0.30 -2.43
N CYS A 52 4.90 -1.59 -2.16
CA CYS A 52 4.93 -2.11 -0.80
C CYS A 52 5.61 -3.46 -0.82
N LYS A 53 6.50 -3.68 0.12
CA LYS A 53 7.20 -4.95 0.21
C LYS A 53 6.24 -6.07 0.61
N PRO A 54 6.46 -7.30 0.11
CA PRO A 54 5.51 -8.39 0.36
C PRO A 54 5.26 -8.69 1.83
N ASP A 55 6.32 -8.68 2.66
CA ASP A 55 6.15 -8.99 4.07
C ASP A 55 5.34 -7.91 4.78
N VAL A 56 5.57 -6.65 4.42
CA VAL A 56 4.81 -5.54 5.01
C VAL A 56 3.37 -5.62 4.54
N PHE A 57 3.16 -5.96 3.26
CA PHE A 57 1.82 -6.05 2.73
C PHE A 57 1.01 -7.13 3.46
N ASP A 58 1.63 -8.29 3.67
CA ASP A 58 0.96 -9.39 4.35
C ASP A 58 0.57 -9.05 5.78
N MET A 59 1.35 -8.20 6.43
CA MET A 59 1.07 -7.80 7.81
C MET A 59 0.04 -6.69 7.91
N THR A 60 -0.18 -5.99 6.83
CA THR A 60 -0.99 -4.77 6.83
C THR A 60 -2.36 -4.96 6.18
N TYR A 61 -2.43 -5.83 5.18
CA TYR A 61 -3.64 -5.99 4.36
C TYR A 61 -4.09 -7.42 4.30
N GLU A 62 -5.36 -7.61 4.07
CA GLU A 62 -5.90 -8.92 3.75
C GLU A 62 -6.83 -8.78 2.56
N GLU A 63 -6.92 -9.84 1.78
CA GLU A 63 -7.73 -9.81 0.58
C GLU A 63 -9.20 -9.74 0.93
N VAL A 64 -9.93 -8.86 0.24
CA VAL A 64 -11.37 -8.79 0.38
C VAL A 64 -11.98 -9.75 -0.64
N ILE A 65 -12.69 -10.74 -0.14
CA ILE A 65 -13.36 -11.71 -1.00
C ILE A 65 -14.82 -11.33 -1.07
N ASP A 66 -15.26 -11.05 -2.28
CA ASP A 66 -16.63 -10.64 -2.52
C ASP A 66 -17.47 -11.87 -2.77
N ASP A 67 -18.41 -12.13 -1.88
CA ASP A 67 -19.20 -13.36 -1.92
C ASP A 67 -20.47 -13.22 -2.73
N ASP A 68 -20.68 -12.12 -3.34
CA ASP A 68 -21.95 -11.93 -4.05
C ASP A 68 -21.88 -12.36 -5.48
#